data_049a168f269772f4e193f5f80432a8ec
#
_entry.id   049a168f269772f4e193f5f80432a8ec
#
_cell.length_a   1.000
_cell.length_b   1.000
_cell.length_c   1.000
_cell.angle_alpha   90.00
_cell.angle_beta   90.00
_cell.angle_gamma   90.00
#
_symmetry.space_group_name_H-M   'P 1'
#
loop_
_entity.id
_entity.type
_entity.pdbx_description
1 polymer ?
#
loop_
_entity_poly.entity_id
_entity_poly.type
_entity_poly.pdbx_seq_one_letter_code
_entity_poly.pdbx_strand_id
1 'polypeptide(L)'
;DTNKDNKLSAAECAAVQCIDLFEMQITKVADMTGIEHFTNLHELIACNNQITTLDLSGMTKLEKLDVSGCGKLQSLKLAGCTALTALDASSCALTALDLTGCTALKTVACSYNDLTALDVSAAEKLTTLECSANRLTALDLSGHKALKVLTCSLNDLAALELTGCTALESLDCS
;
A
#
# COMPACT_ATOMS: atom_id res chain seq x y z
N ASP A 1 4.64 16.11 -21.19
CA ASP A 1 4.18 17.24 -22.03
C ASP A 1 5.01 17.26 -23.31
N THR A 2 4.59 16.44 -24.30
CA THR A 2 5.33 16.25 -25.56
C THR A 2 5.14 17.43 -26.52
N ASN A 3 4.05 18.15 -26.42
CA ASN A 3 3.72 19.32 -27.24
C ASN A 3 4.15 20.66 -26.62
N LYS A 4 4.65 20.65 -25.37
CA LYS A 4 5.17 21.79 -24.61
C LYS A 4 4.15 22.93 -24.40
N ASP A 5 2.88 22.59 -24.21
CA ASP A 5 1.82 23.56 -23.91
C ASP A 5 1.57 23.76 -22.40
N ASN A 6 2.41 23.13 -21.56
CA ASN A 6 2.33 23.10 -20.09
C ASN A 6 1.06 22.44 -19.54
N LYS A 7 0.46 21.52 -20.32
CA LYS A 7 -0.67 20.70 -19.90
C LYS A 7 -0.39 19.26 -20.28
N LEU A 8 -1.00 18.33 -19.58
CA LEU A 8 -0.97 16.92 -19.94
C LEU A 8 -2.30 16.54 -20.59
N SER A 9 -2.25 16.13 -21.84
CA SER A 9 -3.40 15.53 -22.53
C SER A 9 -3.66 14.13 -21.99
N ALA A 10 -4.86 13.60 -22.22
CA ALA A 10 -5.20 12.23 -21.84
C ALA A 10 -4.24 11.18 -22.45
N ALA A 11 -3.75 11.43 -23.68
CA ALA A 11 -2.80 10.53 -24.35
C ALA A 11 -1.42 10.58 -23.67
N GLU A 12 -0.97 11.75 -23.24
CA GLU A 12 0.30 11.93 -22.52
C GLU A 12 0.24 11.30 -21.13
N CYS A 13 -0.86 11.51 -20.39
CA CYS A 13 -1.08 10.81 -19.11
C CYS A 13 -1.09 9.29 -19.29
N ALA A 14 -1.78 8.80 -20.33
CA ALA A 14 -1.86 7.37 -20.60
C ALA A 14 -0.52 6.75 -21.09
N ALA A 15 0.44 7.55 -21.50
CA ALA A 15 1.78 7.08 -21.87
C ALA A 15 2.70 6.85 -20.66
N VAL A 16 2.34 7.40 -19.47
CA VAL A 16 3.14 7.27 -18.25
C VAL A 16 2.86 5.94 -17.58
N GLN A 17 3.91 5.18 -17.30
CA GLN A 17 3.84 3.89 -16.62
C GLN A 17 4.47 3.89 -15.22
N CYS A 18 5.34 4.85 -14.95
CA CYS A 18 5.98 5.01 -13.65
C CYS A 18 6.02 6.48 -13.28
N ILE A 19 5.69 6.77 -12.03
CA ILE A 19 5.88 8.08 -11.40
C ILE A 19 6.75 7.86 -10.18
N ASP A 20 7.92 8.51 -10.17
CA ASP A 20 8.84 8.53 -9.05
C ASP A 20 9.01 9.96 -8.55
N LEU A 21 8.54 10.21 -7.33
CA LEU A 21 8.63 11.51 -6.65
C LEU A 21 9.75 11.54 -5.61
N PHE A 22 10.47 10.43 -5.41
CA PHE A 22 11.54 10.35 -4.42
C PHE A 22 12.74 11.21 -4.79
N GLU A 23 13.10 11.24 -6.08
CA GLU A 23 14.23 12.04 -6.59
C GLU A 23 13.93 13.53 -6.74
N MET A 24 12.65 13.93 -6.62
CA MET A 24 12.27 15.35 -6.71
C MET A 24 12.61 16.09 -5.41
N GLN A 25 13.88 16.41 -5.22
CA GLN A 25 14.43 17.09 -4.02
C GLN A 25 13.89 18.51 -3.75
N ILE A 26 12.93 19.02 -4.51
CA ILE A 26 12.65 20.45 -4.53
C ILE A 26 11.46 20.86 -3.68
N THR A 27 10.40 20.09 -3.62
CA THR A 27 9.25 20.35 -2.72
C THR A 27 8.52 19.07 -2.44
N LYS A 28 8.16 18.83 -1.17
CA LYS A 28 7.35 17.69 -0.81
C LYS A 28 5.93 17.82 -1.38
N VAL A 29 5.51 16.86 -2.17
CA VAL A 29 4.18 16.82 -2.76
C VAL A 29 3.14 16.63 -1.66
N ALA A 30 2.11 17.48 -1.67
CA ALA A 30 1.02 17.42 -0.71
C ALA A 30 -0.34 17.05 -1.36
N ASP A 31 -0.47 17.28 -2.66
CA ASP A 31 -1.69 17.04 -3.42
C ASP A 31 -1.37 16.20 -4.66
N MET A 32 -2.11 15.11 -4.83
CA MET A 32 -2.01 14.18 -5.94
C MET A 32 -3.28 14.19 -6.81
N THR A 33 -4.08 15.28 -6.75
CA THR A 33 -5.25 15.45 -7.60
C THR A 33 -4.86 15.34 -9.07
N GLY A 34 -5.57 14.53 -9.84
CA GLY A 34 -5.25 14.26 -11.24
C GLY A 34 -4.49 12.95 -11.48
N ILE A 35 -4.05 12.26 -10.41
CA ILE A 35 -3.37 10.96 -10.53
C ILE A 35 -4.24 9.91 -11.24
N GLU A 36 -5.56 10.02 -11.12
CA GLU A 36 -6.54 9.15 -11.75
C GLU A 36 -6.50 9.18 -13.29
N HIS A 37 -5.90 10.22 -13.88
CA HIS A 37 -5.74 10.33 -15.33
C HIS A 37 -4.62 9.45 -15.89
N PHE A 38 -3.73 8.94 -15.04
CA PHE A 38 -2.61 8.08 -15.44
C PHE A 38 -3.03 6.61 -15.50
N THR A 39 -3.95 6.30 -16.39
CA THR A 39 -4.66 5.00 -16.49
C THR A 39 -3.76 3.80 -16.81
N ASN A 40 -2.53 4.02 -17.26
CA ASN A 40 -1.53 2.98 -17.51
C ASN A 40 -0.38 2.98 -16.49
N LEU A 41 -0.56 3.62 -15.35
CA LEU A 41 0.44 3.62 -14.30
C LEU A 41 0.59 2.21 -13.70
N HIS A 42 1.83 1.70 -13.68
CA HIS A 42 2.20 0.42 -13.08
C HIS A 42 2.94 0.60 -11.75
N GLU A 43 3.64 1.72 -11.59
CA GLU A 43 4.43 1.99 -10.39
C GLU A 43 4.30 3.45 -9.96
N LEU A 44 3.99 3.65 -8.68
CA LEU A 44 3.97 4.96 -8.02
C LEU A 44 4.88 4.92 -6.80
N ILE A 45 5.96 5.71 -6.85
CA ILE A 45 6.85 5.94 -5.72
C ILE A 45 6.64 7.38 -5.26
N ALA A 46 5.97 7.54 -4.13
CA ALA A 46 5.60 8.82 -3.54
C ALA A 46 6.01 8.91 -2.06
N CYS A 47 7.02 8.12 -1.67
CA CYS A 47 7.48 8.05 -0.29
C CYS A 47 8.03 9.38 0.23
N ASN A 48 7.97 9.56 1.55
CA ASN A 48 8.50 10.75 2.25
C ASN A 48 7.89 12.09 1.81
N ASN A 49 6.68 12.09 1.29
CA ASN A 49 5.94 13.28 0.87
C ASN A 49 4.98 13.80 1.97
N GLN A 50 4.26 14.88 1.68
CA GLN A 50 3.30 15.48 2.61
C GLN A 50 1.84 15.23 2.21
N ILE A 51 1.59 14.18 1.45
CA ILE A 51 0.27 13.77 0.98
C ILE A 51 -0.61 13.49 2.21
N THR A 52 -1.82 14.02 2.22
CA THR A 52 -2.78 13.81 3.31
C THR A 52 -3.85 12.78 2.96
N THR A 53 -4.20 12.73 1.69
CA THR A 53 -5.18 11.78 1.14
C THR A 53 -4.72 11.34 -0.24
N LEU A 54 -4.92 10.07 -0.56
CA LEU A 54 -4.59 9.52 -1.88
C LEU A 54 -5.69 8.55 -2.32
N ASP A 55 -6.32 8.84 -3.45
CA ASP A 55 -7.34 7.99 -4.05
C ASP A 55 -6.80 7.40 -5.36
N LEU A 56 -6.54 6.10 -5.35
CA LEU A 56 -6.06 5.33 -6.51
C LEU A 56 -7.13 4.33 -6.97
N SER A 57 -8.38 4.54 -6.56
CA SER A 57 -9.47 3.63 -6.90
C SER A 57 -9.59 3.44 -8.41
N GLY A 58 -9.71 2.20 -8.83
CA GLY A 58 -9.84 1.84 -10.25
C GLY A 58 -8.55 1.83 -11.06
N MET A 59 -7.38 2.05 -10.45
CA MET A 59 -6.09 1.93 -11.12
C MET A 59 -5.70 0.44 -11.30
N THR A 60 -6.40 -0.21 -12.21
CA THR A 60 -6.34 -1.67 -12.41
C THR A 60 -4.99 -2.18 -12.89
N LYS A 61 -4.10 -1.30 -13.35
CA LYS A 61 -2.75 -1.66 -13.82
C LYS A 61 -1.65 -1.37 -12.81
N LEU A 62 -1.98 -0.69 -11.71
CA LEU A 62 -0.99 -0.38 -10.67
C LEU A 62 -0.51 -1.68 -10.00
N GLU A 63 0.77 -1.96 -10.12
CA GLU A 63 1.43 -3.17 -9.62
C GLU A 63 2.22 -2.90 -8.34
N LYS A 64 2.79 -1.68 -8.21
CA LYS A 64 3.58 -1.28 -7.05
C LYS A 64 3.21 0.11 -6.57
N LEU A 65 3.05 0.23 -5.26
CA LEU A 65 2.79 1.49 -4.59
C LEU A 65 3.71 1.63 -3.37
N ASP A 66 4.47 2.72 -3.35
CA ASP A 66 5.24 3.14 -2.18
C ASP A 66 4.82 4.57 -1.77
N VAL A 67 4.17 4.67 -0.63
CA VAL A 67 3.79 5.92 0.05
C VAL A 67 4.40 5.99 1.45
N SER A 68 5.43 5.18 1.70
CA SER A 68 6.08 5.10 2.99
C SER A 68 6.63 6.45 3.46
N GLY A 69 6.60 6.70 4.76
CA GLY A 69 7.09 7.97 5.34
C GLY A 69 6.21 9.19 5.03
N CYS A 70 5.03 9.01 4.43
CA CYS A 70 4.04 10.07 4.28
C CYS A 70 3.30 10.29 5.60
N GLY A 71 3.99 10.81 6.61
CA GLY A 71 3.50 10.92 7.99
C GLY A 71 2.24 11.80 8.19
N LYS A 72 1.67 12.35 7.13
CA LYS A 72 0.38 13.05 7.13
C LYS A 72 -0.72 12.30 6.40
N LEU A 73 -0.42 11.14 5.80
CA LEU A 73 -1.37 10.36 5.02
C LEU A 73 -2.37 9.67 5.94
N GLN A 74 -3.60 10.17 5.96
CA GLN A 74 -4.69 9.66 6.80
C GLN A 74 -5.67 8.78 6.03
N SER A 75 -5.73 8.92 4.71
CA SER A 75 -6.65 8.17 3.86
C SER A 75 -5.96 7.70 2.60
N LEU A 76 -5.94 6.39 2.41
CA LEU A 76 -5.47 5.71 1.21
C LEU A 76 -6.59 4.82 0.67
N LYS A 77 -7.03 5.06 -0.57
CA LYS A 77 -8.06 4.26 -1.22
C LYS A 77 -7.46 3.46 -2.36
N LEU A 78 -7.69 2.15 -2.34
CA LEU A 78 -7.12 1.17 -3.26
C LEU A 78 -8.21 0.31 -3.94
N ALA A 79 -9.49 0.70 -3.83
CA ALA A 79 -10.58 -0.09 -4.40
C ALA A 79 -10.39 -0.32 -5.90
N GLY A 80 -10.34 -1.59 -6.32
CA GLY A 80 -10.14 -1.96 -7.72
C GLY A 80 -8.69 -1.96 -8.21
N CYS A 81 -7.68 -1.82 -7.35
CA CYS A 81 -6.27 -2.01 -7.69
C CYS A 81 -5.94 -3.52 -7.80
N THR A 82 -6.58 -4.18 -8.76
CA THR A 82 -6.54 -5.66 -8.88
C THR A 82 -5.19 -6.22 -9.29
N ALA A 83 -4.30 -5.41 -9.88
CA ALA A 83 -2.94 -5.81 -10.26
C ALA A 83 -1.91 -5.53 -9.16
N LEU A 84 -2.28 -4.86 -8.05
CA LEU A 84 -1.34 -4.45 -7.02
C LEU A 84 -0.70 -5.67 -6.35
N THR A 85 0.63 -5.80 -6.50
CA THR A 85 1.41 -6.91 -5.96
C THR A 85 2.25 -6.51 -4.76
N ALA A 86 2.64 -5.23 -4.68
CA ALA A 86 3.46 -4.69 -3.60
C ALA A 86 2.92 -3.35 -3.12
N LEU A 87 2.67 -3.27 -1.83
CA LEU A 87 2.25 -2.05 -1.13
C LEU A 87 3.23 -1.76 0.01
N ASP A 88 3.81 -0.56 0.00
CA ASP A 88 4.44 0.02 1.18
C ASP A 88 3.71 1.30 1.59
N ALA A 89 3.02 1.24 2.72
CA ALA A 89 2.34 2.34 3.39
C ALA A 89 2.84 2.50 4.83
N SER A 90 4.09 2.14 5.08
CA SER A 90 4.70 2.23 6.40
C SER A 90 4.96 3.68 6.82
N SER A 91 4.96 3.95 8.12
CA SER A 91 5.26 5.27 8.68
C SER A 91 4.36 6.39 8.13
N CYS A 92 3.06 6.09 8.07
CA CYS A 92 2.01 7.03 7.72
C CYS A 92 1.15 7.36 8.96
N ALA A 93 0.00 8.01 8.75
CA ALA A 93 -0.98 8.30 9.81
C ALA A 93 -2.31 7.58 9.53
N LEU A 94 -2.25 6.35 8.99
CA LEU A 94 -3.43 5.58 8.64
C LEU A 94 -4.08 4.99 9.89
N THR A 95 -5.38 5.21 10.03
CA THR A 95 -6.20 4.57 11.07
C THR A 95 -6.99 3.37 10.55
N ALA A 96 -7.08 3.24 9.24
CA ALA A 96 -7.68 2.12 8.53
C ALA A 96 -6.97 1.91 7.18
N LEU A 97 -6.91 0.67 6.73
CA LEU A 97 -6.38 0.28 5.43
C LEU A 97 -7.31 -0.77 4.83
N ASP A 98 -8.03 -0.39 3.78
CA ASP A 98 -8.94 -1.27 3.05
C ASP A 98 -8.20 -1.87 1.85
N LEU A 99 -7.99 -3.19 1.88
CA LEU A 99 -7.34 -3.96 0.83
C LEU A 99 -8.33 -4.79 0.00
N THR A 100 -9.64 -4.52 0.15
CA THR A 100 -10.68 -5.21 -0.61
C THR A 100 -10.45 -5.06 -2.11
N GLY A 101 -10.39 -6.20 -2.82
CA GLY A 101 -10.13 -6.24 -4.26
C GLY A 101 -8.65 -6.23 -4.66
N CYS A 102 -7.70 -6.05 -3.73
CA CYS A 102 -6.26 -6.14 -4.02
C CYS A 102 -5.78 -7.61 -4.05
N THR A 103 -6.40 -8.43 -4.90
CA THR A 103 -6.23 -9.88 -4.91
C THR A 103 -4.89 -10.39 -5.43
N ALA A 104 -4.06 -9.51 -5.99
CA ALA A 104 -2.73 -9.86 -6.48
C ALA A 104 -1.62 -9.62 -5.44
N LEU A 105 -1.93 -9.04 -4.26
CA LEU A 105 -0.93 -8.67 -3.26
C LEU A 105 -0.08 -9.86 -2.82
N LYS A 106 1.23 -9.64 -2.84
CA LYS A 106 2.28 -10.54 -2.36
C LYS A 106 3.02 -9.97 -1.17
N THR A 107 3.22 -8.66 -1.15
CA THR A 107 3.88 -7.96 -0.06
C THR A 107 3.05 -6.78 0.40
N VAL A 108 2.83 -6.69 1.71
CA VAL A 108 2.18 -5.57 2.37
C VAL A 108 3.05 -5.13 3.52
N ALA A 109 3.53 -3.89 3.47
CA ALA A 109 4.18 -3.20 4.57
C ALA A 109 3.28 -2.03 5.00
N CYS A 110 2.83 -2.07 6.26
CA CYS A 110 1.99 -1.04 6.87
C CYS A 110 2.39 -0.78 8.33
N SER A 111 3.64 -1.06 8.66
CA SER A 111 4.18 -0.81 9.99
C SER A 111 4.20 0.69 10.33
N TYR A 112 4.19 1.03 11.62
CA TYR A 112 4.23 2.42 12.11
C TYR A 112 3.05 3.25 11.59
N ASN A 113 1.84 2.77 11.87
CA ASN A 113 0.57 3.45 11.63
C ASN A 113 -0.30 3.40 12.91
N ASP A 114 -1.55 3.82 12.83
CA ASP A 114 -2.53 3.77 13.91
C ASP A 114 -3.67 2.77 13.62
N LEU A 115 -3.38 1.69 12.89
CA LEU A 115 -4.38 0.70 12.48
C LEU A 115 -4.92 -0.06 13.70
N THR A 116 -6.24 -0.08 13.85
CA THR A 116 -6.91 -0.86 14.90
C THR A 116 -7.40 -2.23 14.43
N ALA A 117 -7.52 -2.41 13.13
CA ALA A 117 -7.84 -3.67 12.46
C ALA A 117 -7.14 -3.74 11.10
N LEU A 118 -6.86 -4.94 10.63
CA LEU A 118 -6.29 -5.18 9.31
C LEU A 118 -6.90 -6.46 8.75
N ASP A 119 -7.64 -6.34 7.65
CA ASP A 119 -8.18 -7.47 6.91
C ASP A 119 -7.35 -7.69 5.64
N VAL A 120 -6.69 -8.84 5.57
CA VAL A 120 -5.90 -9.27 4.42
C VAL A 120 -6.51 -10.48 3.71
N SER A 121 -7.74 -10.85 4.03
CA SER A 121 -8.41 -12.06 3.51
C SER A 121 -8.49 -12.11 1.99
N ALA A 122 -8.57 -10.93 1.32
CA ALA A 122 -8.54 -10.83 -0.13
C ALA A 122 -7.16 -11.13 -0.75
N ALA A 123 -6.08 -11.07 0.05
CA ALA A 123 -4.70 -11.20 -0.42
C ALA A 123 -4.19 -12.65 -0.29
N GLU A 124 -4.87 -13.62 -0.92
CA GLU A 124 -4.54 -15.05 -0.82
C GLU A 124 -3.11 -15.41 -1.29
N LYS A 125 -2.46 -14.52 -2.04
CA LYS A 125 -1.08 -14.69 -2.54
C LYS A 125 -0.02 -14.07 -1.65
N LEU A 126 -0.42 -13.58 -0.47
CA LEU A 126 0.48 -12.87 0.44
C LEU A 126 1.63 -13.77 0.89
N THR A 127 2.85 -13.26 0.70
CA THR A 127 4.10 -13.92 1.11
C THR A 127 4.79 -13.20 2.25
N THR A 128 4.58 -11.89 2.35
CA THR A 128 5.19 -11.04 3.37
C THR A 128 4.17 -10.05 3.90
N LEU A 129 4.00 -10.01 5.21
CA LEU A 129 3.20 -9.02 5.92
C LEU A 129 4.04 -8.38 7.02
N GLU A 130 4.20 -7.06 6.92
CA GLU A 130 4.85 -6.22 7.92
C GLU A 130 3.83 -5.23 8.47
N CYS A 131 3.34 -5.46 9.68
CA CYS A 131 2.31 -4.62 10.33
C CYS A 131 2.67 -4.28 11.78
N SER A 132 3.96 -4.27 12.10
CA SER A 132 4.46 -3.89 13.43
C SER A 132 4.14 -2.45 13.78
N ALA A 133 4.13 -2.14 15.08
CA ALA A 133 3.89 -0.79 15.59
C ALA A 133 2.58 -0.21 15.06
N ASN A 134 1.49 -0.87 15.38
CA ASN A 134 0.11 -0.47 15.14
C ASN A 134 -0.69 -0.66 16.45
N ARG A 135 -2.02 -0.64 16.35
CA ARG A 135 -2.95 -0.85 17.49
C ARG A 135 -3.87 -2.04 17.23
N LEU A 136 -3.36 -3.06 16.53
CA LEU A 136 -4.15 -4.25 16.20
C LEU A 136 -4.43 -5.05 17.47
N THR A 137 -5.70 -5.42 17.68
CA THR A 137 -6.12 -6.27 18.81
C THR A 137 -6.30 -7.72 18.41
N ALA A 138 -6.47 -8.00 17.12
CA ALA A 138 -6.53 -9.33 16.53
C ALA A 138 -5.96 -9.29 15.11
N LEU A 139 -5.42 -10.43 14.67
CA LEU A 139 -4.97 -10.62 13.31
C LEU A 139 -5.30 -12.05 12.87
N ASP A 140 -6.14 -12.18 11.85
CA ASP A 140 -6.49 -13.47 11.27
C ASP A 140 -5.80 -13.65 9.92
N LEU A 141 -4.90 -14.63 9.87
CA LEU A 141 -4.15 -15.03 8.67
C LEU A 141 -4.49 -16.47 8.26
N SER A 142 -5.63 -16.97 8.72
CA SER A 142 -6.07 -18.33 8.40
C SER A 142 -6.10 -18.57 6.89
N GLY A 143 -5.48 -19.66 6.47
CA GLY A 143 -5.47 -20.05 5.05
C GLY A 143 -4.44 -19.35 4.16
N HIS A 144 -3.63 -18.42 4.68
CA HIS A 144 -2.54 -17.78 3.91
C HIS A 144 -1.36 -18.74 3.70
N LYS A 145 -1.58 -19.75 2.85
CA LYS A 145 -0.63 -20.87 2.62
C LYS A 145 0.71 -20.45 2.06
N ALA A 146 0.78 -19.26 1.41
CA ALA A 146 1.99 -18.72 0.80
C ALA A 146 2.77 -17.79 1.73
N LEU A 147 2.22 -17.44 2.90
CA LEU A 147 2.85 -16.49 3.83
C LEU A 147 4.13 -17.08 4.41
N LYS A 148 5.25 -16.37 4.21
CA LYS A 148 6.60 -16.77 4.63
C LYS A 148 7.13 -15.91 5.77
N VAL A 149 6.83 -14.62 5.72
CA VAL A 149 7.33 -13.64 6.69
C VAL A 149 6.17 -12.88 7.29
N LEU A 150 6.08 -12.87 8.62
CA LEU A 150 5.14 -12.06 9.38
C LEU A 150 5.92 -11.29 10.45
N THR A 151 5.79 -9.96 10.43
CA THR A 151 6.19 -9.09 11.52
C THR A 151 4.99 -8.30 12.01
N CYS A 152 4.58 -8.53 13.25
CA CYS A 152 3.43 -7.91 13.90
C CYS A 152 3.72 -7.48 15.34
N SER A 153 4.99 -7.26 15.66
CA SER A 153 5.46 -6.77 16.96
C SER A 153 4.90 -5.40 17.29
N LEU A 154 4.91 -5.01 18.57
CA LEU A 154 4.43 -3.71 19.01
C LEU A 154 2.97 -3.44 18.57
N ASN A 155 2.08 -4.40 18.81
CA ASN A 155 0.64 -4.32 18.67
C ASN A 155 -0.04 -4.73 19.99
N ASP A 156 -1.35 -4.59 20.08
CA ASP A 156 -2.15 -4.98 21.25
C ASP A 156 -2.83 -6.35 21.03
N LEU A 157 -2.17 -7.30 20.34
CA LEU A 157 -2.79 -8.54 19.89
C LEU A 157 -3.20 -9.44 21.06
N ALA A 158 -4.50 -9.62 21.24
CA ALA A 158 -5.09 -10.65 22.10
C ALA A 158 -5.34 -11.96 21.34
N ALA A 159 -5.41 -11.93 20.00
CA ALA A 159 -5.59 -13.10 19.15
C ALA A 159 -4.74 -12.99 17.88
N LEU A 160 -4.04 -14.07 17.54
CA LEU A 160 -3.31 -14.25 16.30
C LEU A 160 -3.63 -15.63 15.73
N GLU A 161 -4.33 -15.66 14.60
CA GLU A 161 -4.71 -16.90 13.91
C GLU A 161 -3.77 -17.18 12.75
N LEU A 162 -3.08 -18.31 12.81
CA LEU A 162 -2.10 -18.76 11.80
C LEU A 162 -2.45 -20.12 11.19
N THR A 163 -3.70 -20.58 11.39
CA THR A 163 -4.13 -21.87 10.88
C THR A 163 -4.01 -21.94 9.36
N GLY A 164 -3.22 -22.86 8.87
CA GLY A 164 -2.97 -23.02 7.42
C GLY A 164 -1.83 -22.18 6.84
N CYS A 165 -1.09 -21.40 7.62
CA CYS A 165 0.13 -20.71 7.20
C CYS A 165 1.31 -21.69 7.07
N THR A 166 1.20 -22.65 6.16
CA THR A 166 2.13 -23.78 6.08
C THR A 166 3.51 -23.45 5.52
N ALA A 167 3.67 -22.27 4.91
CA ALA A 167 4.93 -21.79 4.36
C ALA A 167 5.67 -20.81 5.30
N LEU A 168 5.16 -20.57 6.52
CA LEU A 168 5.73 -19.56 7.41
C LEU A 168 7.15 -19.94 7.84
N GLU A 169 8.11 -19.09 7.52
CA GLU A 169 9.55 -19.26 7.78
C GLU A 169 10.04 -18.31 8.88
N SER A 170 9.41 -17.12 8.99
CA SER A 170 9.81 -16.09 9.96
C SER A 170 8.59 -15.44 10.61
N LEU A 171 8.59 -15.38 11.94
CA LEU A 171 7.55 -14.75 12.75
C LEU A 171 8.20 -13.86 13.81
N ASP A 172 7.84 -12.58 13.82
CA ASP A 172 8.12 -11.64 14.90
C ASP A 172 6.80 -11.06 15.42
N CYS A 173 6.47 -11.37 16.66
CA CYS A 173 5.28 -10.90 17.37
C CYS A 173 5.60 -10.39 18.78
N SER A 174 6.83 -9.91 19.01
CA SER A 174 7.33 -9.42 20.30
C SER A 174 6.69 -8.12 20.78
#